data_da19768b06a3dac786123a13a879d986
#
_entry.id   da19768b06a3dac786123a13a879d986
#
_cell.length_a   1.000
_cell.length_b   1.000
_cell.length_c   1.000
_cell.angle_alpha   90.00
_cell.angle_beta   90.00
_cell.angle_gamma   90.00
#
_symmetry.space_group_name_H-M   'P 1'
#
loop_
_entity.id
_entity.type
_entity.pdbx_description
1 polymer ?
#
loop_
_entity_poly.entity_id
_entity_poly.type
_entity_poly.pdbx_seq_one_letter_code
_entity_poly.pdbx_strand_id
1 'polypeptide(L)'
;LRALKTRAEESLGGELYGAVITVPAYFDDAQRQATKDAAKLAGLNVLRLLNEPTAAAVAYGLDQHAQGTFLIYDLGGGTFDVSILRLSRGVFEVLSTAGDTHLGGDDFDELLAKHAFDTWALTRALSPSGQANLLAASRAAKEALTSAEIATIKVNWGCGFDSSIDVSRDTFATLTQPLVDRTMASVKRALRDAKLKASDIDGVVLVGGATRTPHVRAALEAHFGKPPLATMN
;
A
#
# COMPACT_ATOMS: atom_id res chain seq x y z
N LEU A 1 17.74 6.80 1.59
CA LEU A 1 18.64 5.69 1.32
C LEU A 1 19.73 5.55 2.38
N ARG A 2 20.44 6.63 2.82
CA ARG A 2 21.49 6.53 3.86
C ARG A 2 20.97 5.87 5.14
N ALA A 3 19.84 6.33 5.69
CA ALA A 3 19.27 5.76 6.91
C ALA A 3 18.93 4.26 6.76
N LEU A 4 18.47 3.84 5.58
CA LEU A 4 18.20 2.42 5.29
C LEU A 4 19.50 1.62 5.22
N LYS A 5 20.55 2.18 4.58
CA LYS A 5 21.87 1.55 4.54
C LYS A 5 22.38 1.30 5.95
N THR A 6 22.43 2.36 6.78
CA THR A 6 22.91 2.25 8.18
C THR A 6 22.16 1.18 8.97
N ARG A 7 20.82 1.19 8.92
CA ARG A 7 20.00 0.17 9.59
C ARG A 7 20.28 -1.26 9.11
N ALA A 8 20.47 -1.42 7.81
CA ALA A 8 20.78 -2.74 7.25
C ALA A 8 22.18 -3.23 7.68
N GLU A 9 23.18 -2.36 7.67
CA GLU A 9 24.54 -2.67 8.14
C GLU A 9 24.57 -3.00 9.64
N GLU A 10 23.82 -2.25 10.44
CA GLU A 10 23.65 -2.56 11.88
C GLU A 10 22.98 -3.92 12.10
N SER A 11 21.92 -4.21 11.33
CA SER A 11 21.18 -5.47 11.44
C SER A 11 21.98 -6.69 11.00
N LEU A 12 22.82 -6.54 9.97
CA LEU A 12 23.62 -7.62 9.39
C LEU A 12 25.01 -7.74 10.05
N GLY A 13 25.41 -6.76 10.86
CA GLY A 13 26.70 -6.76 11.56
C GLY A 13 27.90 -6.49 10.66
N GLY A 14 27.74 -5.80 9.52
CA GLY A 14 28.82 -5.50 8.59
C GLY A 14 28.40 -4.64 7.40
N GLU A 15 29.38 -4.25 6.59
CA GLU A 15 29.16 -3.44 5.39
C GLU A 15 28.37 -4.20 4.32
N LEU A 16 27.47 -3.49 3.63
CA LEU A 16 26.73 -4.04 2.51
C LEU A 16 27.60 -4.15 1.25
N TYR A 17 27.69 -5.34 0.68
CA TYR A 17 28.30 -5.54 -0.64
C TYR A 17 27.56 -4.74 -1.73
N GLY A 18 26.23 -4.66 -1.64
CA GLY A 18 25.37 -3.91 -2.54
C GLY A 18 23.89 -4.14 -2.23
N ALA A 19 23.04 -3.50 -3.02
CA ALA A 19 21.61 -3.59 -2.87
C ALA A 19 20.89 -3.79 -4.21
N VAL A 20 19.83 -4.59 -4.20
CA VAL A 20 18.78 -4.55 -5.22
C VAL A 20 17.77 -3.52 -4.79
N ILE A 21 17.46 -2.57 -5.67
CA ILE A 21 16.52 -1.47 -5.38
C ILE A 21 15.30 -1.63 -6.26
N THR A 22 14.12 -1.62 -5.66
CA THR A 22 12.87 -1.67 -6.41
C THR A 22 12.45 -0.28 -6.87
N VAL A 23 11.84 -0.22 -8.04
CA VAL A 23 11.29 1.00 -8.64
C VAL A 23 9.93 0.70 -9.26
N PRO A 24 9.02 1.69 -9.32
CA PRO A 24 7.77 1.54 -10.06
C PRO A 24 7.99 1.08 -11.49
N ALA A 25 7.12 0.23 -12.01
CA ALA A 25 7.27 -0.32 -13.36
C ALA A 25 7.19 0.75 -14.47
N TYR A 26 6.48 1.86 -14.20
CA TYR A 26 6.32 2.98 -15.12
C TYR A 26 7.47 3.99 -15.11
N PHE A 27 8.48 3.83 -14.22
CA PHE A 27 9.64 4.72 -14.23
C PHE A 27 10.36 4.67 -15.57
N ASP A 28 10.58 5.85 -16.14
CA ASP A 28 11.40 6.02 -17.33
C ASP A 28 12.91 5.90 -17.03
N ASP A 29 13.73 5.96 -18.07
CA ASP A 29 15.18 5.83 -17.93
C ASP A 29 15.79 6.94 -17.08
N ALA A 30 15.27 8.18 -17.13
CA ALA A 30 15.75 9.28 -16.34
C ALA A 30 15.47 9.06 -14.84
N GLN A 31 14.26 8.61 -14.50
CA GLN A 31 13.87 8.28 -13.12
C GLN A 31 14.66 7.10 -12.57
N ARG A 32 14.90 6.07 -13.40
CA ARG A 32 15.75 4.93 -13.05
C ARG A 32 17.20 5.36 -12.81
N GLN A 33 17.73 6.23 -13.67
CA GLN A 33 19.08 6.76 -13.49
C GLN A 33 19.17 7.62 -12.23
N ALA A 34 18.19 8.50 -11.96
CA ALA A 34 18.13 9.30 -10.74
C ALA A 34 18.11 8.43 -9.47
N THR A 35 17.43 7.27 -9.52
CA THR A 35 17.43 6.31 -8.41
C THR A 35 18.81 5.72 -8.18
N LYS A 36 19.52 5.33 -9.26
CA LYS A 36 20.92 4.85 -9.16
C LYS A 36 21.86 5.91 -8.61
N ASP A 37 21.71 7.16 -9.07
CA ASP A 37 22.56 8.28 -8.61
C ASP A 37 22.31 8.58 -7.14
N ALA A 38 21.05 8.57 -6.71
CA ALA A 38 20.69 8.73 -5.30
C ALA A 38 21.27 7.61 -4.41
N ALA A 39 21.28 6.38 -4.90
CA ALA A 39 21.89 5.25 -4.19
C ALA A 39 23.42 5.41 -4.10
N LYS A 40 24.07 5.81 -5.19
CA LYS A 40 25.51 6.10 -5.22
C LYS A 40 25.89 7.22 -4.25
N LEU A 41 25.10 8.30 -4.20
CA LEU A 41 25.29 9.40 -3.25
C LEU A 41 25.09 8.96 -1.78
N ALA A 42 24.29 7.92 -1.56
CA ALA A 42 24.13 7.30 -0.25
C ALA A 42 25.23 6.29 0.10
N GLY A 43 26.20 6.05 -0.81
CA GLY A 43 27.26 5.06 -0.64
C GLY A 43 26.78 3.61 -0.80
N LEU A 44 25.69 3.41 -1.56
CA LEU A 44 25.19 2.07 -1.90
C LEU A 44 25.68 1.65 -3.29
N ASN A 45 26.20 0.43 -3.40
CA ASN A 45 26.44 -0.22 -4.68
C ASN A 45 25.13 -0.83 -5.19
N VAL A 46 24.61 -0.32 -6.32
CA VAL A 46 23.38 -0.85 -6.92
C VAL A 46 23.69 -2.08 -7.74
N LEU A 47 23.31 -3.24 -7.26
CA LEU A 47 23.50 -4.52 -7.97
C LEU A 47 22.49 -4.62 -9.13
N ARG A 48 21.24 -4.21 -8.89
CA ARG A 48 20.18 -4.24 -9.88
C ARG A 48 19.04 -3.29 -9.49
N LEU A 49 18.37 -2.71 -10.48
CA LEU A 49 17.01 -2.19 -10.33
C LEU A 49 16.01 -3.28 -10.72
N LEU A 50 14.98 -3.47 -9.91
CA LEU A 50 13.90 -4.42 -10.16
C LEU A 50 12.56 -3.68 -10.14
N ASN A 51 11.63 -4.03 -11.03
CA ASN A 51 10.30 -3.46 -10.96
C ASN A 51 9.58 -3.94 -9.70
N GLU A 52 8.93 -3.03 -8.97
CA GLU A 52 8.19 -3.34 -7.73
C GLU A 52 7.18 -4.48 -7.90
N PRO A 53 6.34 -4.50 -8.95
CA PRO A 53 5.41 -5.62 -9.13
C PRO A 53 6.11 -6.95 -9.42
N THR A 54 7.29 -6.93 -10.07
CA THR A 54 8.09 -8.14 -10.28
C THR A 54 8.68 -8.63 -8.96
N ALA A 55 9.19 -7.71 -8.13
CA ALA A 55 9.70 -8.06 -6.80
C ALA A 55 8.61 -8.68 -5.91
N ALA A 56 7.40 -8.11 -5.96
CA ALA A 56 6.26 -8.65 -5.25
C ALA A 56 5.91 -10.08 -5.73
N ALA A 57 5.86 -10.30 -7.05
CA ALA A 57 5.58 -11.63 -7.61
C ALA A 57 6.63 -12.67 -7.20
N VAL A 58 7.92 -12.31 -7.22
CA VAL A 58 9.01 -13.17 -6.75
C VAL A 58 8.88 -13.47 -5.25
N ALA A 59 8.60 -12.44 -4.43
CA ALA A 59 8.42 -12.60 -2.99
C ALA A 59 7.25 -13.53 -2.65
N TYR A 60 6.22 -13.59 -3.51
CA TYR A 60 5.12 -14.55 -3.40
C TYR A 60 5.46 -15.96 -3.93
N GLY A 61 6.68 -16.17 -4.42
CA GLY A 61 7.12 -17.47 -4.96
C GLY A 61 6.48 -17.84 -6.30
N LEU A 62 5.92 -16.86 -7.03
CA LEU A 62 5.31 -17.13 -8.33
C LEU A 62 6.32 -17.56 -9.39
N ASP A 63 7.61 -17.21 -9.21
CA ASP A 63 8.71 -17.57 -10.09
C ASP A 63 9.03 -19.06 -10.10
N GLN A 64 8.68 -19.80 -9.04
CA GLN A 64 9.11 -21.18 -8.87
C GLN A 64 8.24 -22.17 -9.63
N HIS A 65 6.94 -21.95 -9.76
CA HIS A 65 6.01 -22.94 -10.34
C HIS A 65 4.84 -22.34 -11.10
N ALA A 66 4.61 -21.04 -11.02
CA ALA A 66 3.44 -20.42 -11.62
C ALA A 66 3.68 -20.08 -13.11
N GLN A 67 2.67 -20.32 -13.92
CA GLN A 67 2.50 -19.70 -15.24
C GLN A 67 1.11 -19.08 -15.24
N GLY A 68 0.97 -17.92 -15.86
CA GLY A 68 -0.33 -17.27 -15.89
C GLY A 68 -0.24 -15.76 -15.87
N THR A 69 -1.38 -15.13 -15.69
CA THR A 69 -1.53 -13.68 -15.64
C THR A 69 -1.96 -13.27 -14.23
N PHE A 70 -1.17 -12.41 -13.61
CA PHE A 70 -1.37 -11.99 -12.23
C PHE A 70 -1.58 -10.49 -12.15
N LEU A 71 -2.46 -10.07 -11.26
CA LEU A 71 -2.63 -8.68 -10.91
C LEU A 71 -1.93 -8.42 -9.59
N ILE A 72 -1.02 -7.47 -9.58
CA ILE A 72 -0.36 -6.96 -8.37
C ILE A 72 -1.08 -5.69 -7.96
N TYR A 73 -1.67 -5.68 -6.78
CA TYR A 73 -2.40 -4.58 -6.20
C TYR A 73 -1.60 -4.07 -5.01
N ASP A 74 -0.92 -2.94 -5.19
CA ASP A 74 -0.07 -2.32 -4.18
C ASP A 74 -0.72 -1.06 -3.63
N LEU A 75 -1.24 -1.16 -2.40
CA LEU A 75 -1.82 -0.04 -1.66
C LEU A 75 -0.95 0.26 -0.46
N GLY A 76 -0.04 1.21 -0.65
CA GLY A 76 0.89 1.68 0.36
C GLY A 76 0.29 2.74 1.28
N GLY A 77 1.16 3.53 1.94
CA GLY A 77 0.74 4.63 2.81
C GLY A 77 0.20 5.83 2.03
N GLY A 78 0.88 6.24 0.96
CA GLY A 78 0.55 7.45 0.20
C GLY A 78 0.28 7.25 -1.28
N THR A 79 0.51 6.05 -1.82
CA THR A 79 0.32 5.74 -3.26
C THR A 79 -0.41 4.43 -3.43
N PHE A 80 -1.11 4.34 -4.54
CA PHE A 80 -1.73 3.12 -5.03
C PHE A 80 -1.19 2.80 -6.43
N ASP A 81 -0.68 1.59 -6.59
CA ASP A 81 -0.22 1.06 -7.86
C ASP A 81 -0.87 -0.28 -8.17
N VAL A 82 -1.24 -0.47 -9.42
CA VAL A 82 -1.74 -1.74 -9.92
C VAL A 82 -1.00 -2.12 -11.20
N SER A 83 -0.51 -3.35 -11.26
CA SER A 83 0.20 -3.87 -12.42
C SER A 83 -0.33 -5.24 -12.81
N ILE A 84 -0.44 -5.48 -14.12
CA ILE A 84 -0.78 -6.80 -14.64
C ILE A 84 0.49 -7.41 -15.21
N LEU A 85 0.85 -8.58 -14.69
CA LEU A 85 2.03 -9.35 -15.08
C LEU A 85 1.61 -10.63 -15.77
N ARG A 86 2.31 -10.97 -16.85
CA ARG A 86 2.31 -12.32 -17.41
C ARG A 86 3.59 -13.03 -16.99
N LEU A 87 3.43 -14.21 -16.41
CA LEU A 87 4.55 -15.08 -16.05
C LEU A 87 4.57 -16.28 -16.99
N SER A 88 5.65 -16.43 -17.73
CA SER A 88 5.87 -17.55 -18.63
C SER A 88 7.31 -18.00 -18.56
N ARG A 89 7.55 -19.25 -18.21
CA ARG A 89 8.90 -19.88 -18.16
C ARG A 89 9.93 -19.05 -17.35
N GLY A 90 9.51 -18.51 -16.21
CA GLY A 90 10.37 -17.69 -15.33
C GLY A 90 10.61 -16.25 -15.82
N VAL A 91 9.96 -15.83 -16.91
CA VAL A 91 10.03 -14.46 -17.41
C VAL A 91 8.79 -13.70 -16.98
N PHE A 92 8.99 -12.53 -16.35
CA PHE A 92 7.93 -11.60 -15.98
C PHE A 92 7.79 -10.52 -17.05
N GLU A 93 6.63 -10.46 -17.68
CA GLU A 93 6.26 -9.42 -18.63
C GLU A 93 5.21 -8.51 -17.98
N VAL A 94 5.47 -7.20 -17.89
CA VAL A 94 4.48 -6.21 -17.44
C VAL A 94 3.58 -5.86 -18.63
N LEU A 95 2.31 -6.24 -18.57
CA LEU A 95 1.34 -5.99 -19.65
C LEU A 95 0.74 -4.58 -19.56
N SER A 96 0.48 -4.12 -18.35
CA SER A 96 -0.04 -2.77 -18.10
C SER A 96 0.22 -2.34 -16.67
N THR A 97 0.21 -1.02 -16.45
CA THR A 97 0.25 -0.39 -15.13
C THR A 97 -0.77 0.73 -15.06
N ALA A 98 -1.35 0.92 -13.88
CA ALA A 98 -2.19 2.06 -13.56
C ALA A 98 -2.01 2.39 -12.07
N GLY A 99 -2.53 3.52 -11.62
CA GLY A 99 -2.39 3.87 -10.20
C GLY A 99 -2.95 5.24 -9.89
N ASP A 100 -2.73 5.66 -8.65
CA ASP A 100 -3.06 6.98 -8.13
C ASP A 100 -1.96 7.39 -7.14
N THR A 101 -1.18 8.41 -7.49
CA THR A 101 -0.04 8.88 -6.70
C THR A 101 -0.45 9.69 -5.47
N HIS A 102 -1.74 9.91 -5.26
CA HIS A 102 -2.33 10.65 -4.16
C HIS A 102 -3.48 9.83 -3.54
N LEU A 103 -3.26 8.54 -3.35
CA LEU A 103 -4.19 7.64 -2.71
C LEU A 103 -3.44 6.53 -1.98
N GLY A 104 -3.60 6.45 -0.67
CA GLY A 104 -2.96 5.43 0.15
C GLY A 104 -3.59 5.30 1.53
N GLY A 105 -2.97 4.53 2.40
CA GLY A 105 -3.43 4.29 3.76
C GLY A 105 -3.54 5.54 4.63
N ASP A 106 -2.78 6.60 4.29
CA ASP A 106 -2.82 7.87 5.00
C ASP A 106 -4.15 8.61 4.74
N ASP A 107 -4.74 8.50 3.53
CA ASP A 107 -6.07 9.05 3.23
C ASP A 107 -7.18 8.36 4.06
N PHE A 108 -7.02 7.06 4.32
CA PHE A 108 -7.93 6.32 5.21
C PHE A 108 -7.82 6.84 6.65
N ASP A 109 -6.60 7.14 7.12
CA ASP A 109 -6.34 7.72 8.43
C ASP A 109 -6.98 9.11 8.54
N GLU A 110 -6.86 9.94 7.50
CA GLU A 110 -7.44 11.29 7.45
C GLU A 110 -8.97 11.27 7.50
N LEU A 111 -9.62 10.32 6.81
CA LEU A 111 -11.08 10.18 6.88
C LEU A 111 -11.55 9.76 8.28
N LEU A 112 -10.84 8.87 8.96
CA LEU A 112 -11.13 8.52 10.35
C LEU A 112 -10.89 9.70 11.28
N ALA A 113 -9.79 10.43 11.10
CA ALA A 113 -9.50 11.62 11.89
C ALA A 113 -10.57 12.70 11.71
N LYS A 114 -11.01 12.93 10.48
CA LYS A 114 -12.10 13.85 10.17
C LYS A 114 -13.39 13.42 10.83
N HIS A 115 -13.76 12.14 10.74
CA HIS A 115 -14.97 11.59 11.37
C HIS A 115 -14.94 11.80 12.89
N ALA A 116 -13.83 11.51 13.55
CA ALA A 116 -13.67 11.74 14.99
C ALA A 116 -13.77 13.23 15.34
N PHE A 117 -13.09 14.09 14.59
CA PHE A 117 -13.12 15.55 14.80
C PHE A 117 -14.53 16.11 14.67
N ASP A 118 -15.27 15.73 13.63
CA ASP A 118 -16.64 16.17 13.38
C ASP A 118 -17.59 15.67 14.48
N THR A 119 -17.42 14.41 14.92
CA THR A 119 -18.29 13.81 15.96
C THR A 119 -18.06 14.46 17.32
N TRP A 120 -16.83 14.85 17.65
CA TRP A 120 -16.53 15.57 18.89
C TRP A 120 -16.97 17.02 18.86
N ALA A 121 -17.49 17.50 17.72
CA ALA A 121 -17.94 18.89 17.51
C ALA A 121 -16.88 19.92 17.93
N LEU A 122 -15.61 19.63 17.65
CA LEU A 122 -14.52 20.52 17.97
C LEU A 122 -14.59 21.77 17.09
N THR A 123 -14.84 22.92 17.71
CA THR A 123 -15.01 24.21 17.00
C THR A 123 -13.70 24.95 16.80
N ARG A 124 -12.63 24.52 17.48
CA ARG A 124 -11.32 25.15 17.42
C ARG A 124 -10.36 24.35 16.55
N ALA A 125 -9.58 25.04 15.73
CA ALA A 125 -8.50 24.41 14.98
C ALA A 125 -7.51 23.73 15.95
N LEU A 126 -7.10 22.51 15.60
CA LEU A 126 -6.11 21.75 16.36
C LEU A 126 -4.72 22.37 16.17
N SER A 127 -3.90 22.31 17.20
CA SER A 127 -2.46 22.57 17.07
C SER A 127 -1.81 21.50 16.19
N PRO A 128 -0.62 21.77 15.60
CA PRO A 128 0.10 20.75 14.82
C PRO A 128 0.32 19.45 15.59
N SER A 129 0.63 19.51 16.89
CA SER A 129 0.77 18.32 17.75
C SER A 129 -0.57 17.62 17.97
N GLY A 130 -1.67 18.36 18.12
CA GLY A 130 -3.02 17.78 18.23
C GLY A 130 -3.43 17.05 16.95
N GLN A 131 -3.15 17.62 15.78
CA GLN A 131 -3.39 16.97 14.49
C GLN A 131 -2.58 15.68 14.35
N ALA A 132 -1.29 15.70 14.70
CA ALA A 132 -0.42 14.53 14.66
C ALA A 132 -0.92 13.41 15.59
N ASN A 133 -1.36 13.77 16.82
CA ASN A 133 -1.89 12.81 17.77
C ASN A 133 -3.20 12.17 17.27
N LEU A 134 -4.10 12.98 16.68
CA LEU A 134 -5.35 12.50 16.11
C LEU A 134 -5.10 11.54 14.94
N LEU A 135 -4.19 11.88 14.00
CA LEU A 135 -3.83 11.01 12.89
C LEU A 135 -3.18 9.70 13.38
N ALA A 136 -2.31 9.76 14.38
CA ALA A 136 -1.69 8.57 14.97
C ALA A 136 -2.73 7.65 15.62
N ALA A 137 -3.69 8.21 16.37
CA ALA A 137 -4.79 7.46 16.96
C ALA A 137 -5.73 6.85 15.91
N SER A 138 -5.99 7.59 14.82
CA SER A 138 -6.80 7.12 13.68
C SER A 138 -6.11 5.98 12.94
N ARG A 139 -4.81 6.06 12.72
CA ARG A 139 -4.01 4.96 12.16
C ARG A 139 -4.07 3.70 13.04
N ALA A 140 -3.90 3.86 14.34
CA ALA A 140 -3.99 2.73 15.27
C ALA A 140 -5.39 2.07 15.22
N ALA A 141 -6.45 2.88 15.16
CA ALA A 141 -7.82 2.37 15.02
C ALA A 141 -8.04 1.66 13.67
N LYS A 142 -7.56 2.22 12.55
CA LYS A 142 -7.57 1.56 11.23
C LYS A 142 -6.90 0.18 11.29
N GLU A 143 -5.71 0.11 11.88
CA GLU A 143 -4.97 -1.15 12.00
C GLU A 143 -5.71 -2.15 12.89
N ALA A 144 -6.30 -1.72 14.00
CA ALA A 144 -7.11 -2.58 14.86
C ALA A 144 -8.36 -3.13 14.16
N LEU A 145 -9.01 -2.35 13.28
CA LEU A 145 -10.18 -2.76 12.51
C LEU A 145 -9.88 -3.86 11.47
N THR A 146 -8.63 -4.21 11.23
CA THR A 146 -8.27 -5.38 10.40
C THR A 146 -8.73 -6.68 11.04
N SER A 147 -8.74 -6.77 12.36
CA SER A 147 -9.11 -7.97 13.13
C SER A 147 -10.31 -7.76 14.06
N ALA A 148 -10.51 -6.54 14.57
CA ALA A 148 -11.62 -6.21 15.46
C ALA A 148 -12.82 -5.63 14.70
N GLU A 149 -14.04 -5.84 15.23
CA GLU A 149 -15.27 -5.24 14.69
C GLU A 149 -15.44 -3.77 15.11
N ILE A 150 -14.84 -3.39 16.22
CA ILE A 150 -14.88 -2.03 16.77
C ILE A 150 -13.49 -1.65 17.23
N ALA A 151 -13.09 -0.41 16.97
CA ALA A 151 -11.85 0.18 17.47
C ALA A 151 -12.13 1.57 18.05
N THR A 152 -11.38 1.95 19.08
CA THR A 152 -11.52 3.25 19.72
C THR A 152 -10.45 4.21 19.24
N ILE A 153 -10.85 5.38 18.74
CA ILE A 153 -9.96 6.51 18.51
C ILE A 153 -9.94 7.31 19.81
N LYS A 154 -8.79 7.32 20.49
CA LYS A 154 -8.60 8.05 21.74
C LYS A 154 -7.46 9.04 21.61
N VAL A 155 -7.72 10.31 21.93
CA VAL A 155 -6.72 11.38 21.88
C VAL A 155 -6.67 12.09 23.22
N ASN A 156 -5.47 12.19 23.78
CA ASN A 156 -5.18 13.03 24.94
C ASN A 156 -4.70 14.40 24.41
N TRP A 157 -5.46 15.44 24.75
CA TRP A 157 -5.17 16.79 24.30
C TRP A 157 -4.21 17.56 25.22
N GLY A 158 -3.78 16.92 26.32
CA GLY A 158 -3.13 17.60 27.43
C GLY A 158 -4.13 18.29 28.35
N CYS A 159 -3.65 18.88 29.42
CA CYS A 159 -4.49 19.63 30.37
C CYS A 159 -5.64 18.82 31.00
N GLY A 160 -5.58 17.48 30.99
CA GLY A 160 -6.63 16.63 31.58
C GLY A 160 -7.88 16.47 30.74
N PHE A 161 -7.83 16.89 29.49
CA PHE A 161 -8.93 16.72 28.53
C PHE A 161 -8.62 15.60 27.54
N ASP A 162 -9.46 14.59 27.49
CA ASP A 162 -9.39 13.46 26.57
C ASP A 162 -10.66 13.40 25.73
N SER A 163 -10.52 12.99 24.47
CA SER A 163 -11.66 12.64 23.62
C SER A 163 -11.53 11.20 23.17
N SER A 164 -12.66 10.50 23.09
CA SER A 164 -12.71 9.14 22.55
C SER A 164 -13.99 8.91 21.77
N ILE A 165 -13.88 8.06 20.72
CA ILE A 165 -15.02 7.59 19.94
C ILE A 165 -14.75 6.16 19.50
N ASP A 166 -15.76 5.32 19.55
CA ASP A 166 -15.74 3.99 18.97
C ASP A 166 -16.16 4.05 17.50
N VAL A 167 -15.41 3.39 16.65
CA VAL A 167 -15.68 3.27 15.22
C VAL A 167 -15.84 1.81 14.88
N SER A 168 -16.98 1.44 14.28
CA SER A 168 -17.20 0.09 13.78
C SER A 168 -16.50 -0.11 12.42
N ARG A 169 -16.25 -1.38 12.08
CA ARG A 169 -15.73 -1.77 10.77
C ARG A 169 -16.67 -1.31 9.65
N ASP A 170 -17.98 -1.37 9.84
CA ASP A 170 -18.96 -0.91 8.85
C ASP A 170 -18.93 0.61 8.66
N THR A 171 -18.79 1.37 9.74
CA THR A 171 -18.60 2.83 9.67
C THR A 171 -17.32 3.15 8.90
N PHE A 172 -16.22 2.48 9.22
CA PHE A 172 -14.94 2.66 8.52
C PHE A 172 -15.07 2.31 7.04
N ALA A 173 -15.69 1.19 6.69
CA ALA A 173 -15.92 0.80 5.31
C ALA A 173 -16.73 1.84 4.55
N THR A 174 -17.81 2.37 5.16
CA THR A 174 -18.66 3.40 4.56
C THR A 174 -17.88 4.70 4.30
N LEU A 175 -17.08 5.15 5.27
CA LEU A 175 -16.29 6.37 5.16
C LEU A 175 -15.25 6.28 4.04
N THR A 176 -14.64 5.11 3.88
CA THR A 176 -13.51 4.91 2.96
C THR A 176 -13.90 4.27 1.62
N GLN A 177 -15.17 3.93 1.42
CA GLN A 177 -15.66 3.36 0.16
C GLN A 177 -15.27 4.18 -1.08
N PRO A 178 -15.34 5.54 -1.08
CA PRO A 178 -14.92 6.32 -2.23
C PRO A 178 -13.44 6.13 -2.61
N LEU A 179 -12.56 5.87 -1.63
CA LEU A 179 -11.15 5.58 -1.89
C LEU A 179 -10.99 4.20 -2.54
N VAL A 180 -11.72 3.20 -2.04
CA VAL A 180 -11.72 1.86 -2.63
C VAL A 180 -12.26 1.89 -4.06
N ASP A 181 -13.30 2.67 -4.33
CA ASP A 181 -13.86 2.84 -5.68
C ASP A 181 -12.83 3.45 -6.65
N ARG A 182 -12.00 4.40 -6.19
CA ARG A 182 -10.89 4.96 -6.98
C ARG A 182 -9.84 3.91 -7.31
N THR A 183 -9.47 3.04 -6.36
CA THR A 183 -8.54 1.94 -6.65
C THR A 183 -9.12 0.97 -7.66
N MET A 184 -10.41 0.63 -7.54
CA MET A 184 -11.10 -0.26 -8.47
C MET A 184 -11.24 0.35 -9.88
N ALA A 185 -11.37 1.68 -10.00
CA ALA A 185 -11.32 2.37 -11.29
C ALA A 185 -9.95 2.20 -11.97
N SER A 186 -8.86 2.28 -11.23
CA SER A 186 -7.51 2.02 -11.74
C SER A 186 -7.30 0.55 -12.11
N VAL A 187 -7.86 -0.40 -11.35
CA VAL A 187 -7.86 -1.84 -11.70
C VAL A 187 -8.55 -2.07 -13.04
N LYS A 188 -9.75 -1.50 -13.22
CA LYS A 188 -10.49 -1.60 -14.49
C LYS A 188 -9.74 -0.96 -15.66
N ARG A 189 -9.02 0.14 -15.41
CA ARG A 189 -8.15 0.77 -16.40
C ARG A 189 -7.01 -0.14 -16.82
N ALA A 190 -6.29 -0.72 -15.85
CA ALA A 190 -5.20 -1.66 -16.13
C ALA A 190 -5.66 -2.88 -16.93
N LEU A 191 -6.81 -3.47 -16.59
CA LEU A 191 -7.39 -4.58 -17.35
C LEU A 191 -7.70 -4.19 -18.81
N ARG A 192 -8.32 -3.03 -19.01
CA ARG A 192 -8.63 -2.52 -20.35
C ARG A 192 -7.37 -2.29 -21.18
N ASP A 193 -6.35 -1.68 -20.57
CA ASP A 193 -5.09 -1.34 -21.25
C ASP A 193 -4.30 -2.62 -21.62
N ALA A 194 -4.38 -3.67 -20.78
CA ALA A 194 -3.87 -4.99 -21.09
C ALA A 194 -4.76 -5.79 -22.06
N LYS A 195 -5.96 -5.29 -22.42
CA LYS A 195 -6.97 -5.99 -23.23
C LYS A 195 -7.42 -7.31 -22.60
N LEU A 196 -7.54 -7.36 -21.29
CA LEU A 196 -7.91 -8.52 -20.50
C LEU A 196 -9.23 -8.27 -19.75
N LYS A 197 -9.91 -9.37 -19.41
CA LYS A 197 -11.07 -9.39 -18.52
C LYS A 197 -10.65 -9.85 -17.12
N ALA A 198 -11.48 -9.62 -16.12
CA ALA A 198 -11.24 -10.11 -14.77
C ALA A 198 -11.08 -11.65 -14.73
N SER A 199 -11.79 -12.37 -15.60
CA SER A 199 -11.69 -13.84 -15.74
C SER A 199 -10.33 -14.33 -16.24
N ASP A 200 -9.55 -13.48 -16.90
CA ASP A 200 -8.25 -13.84 -17.50
C ASP A 200 -7.11 -13.68 -16.48
N ILE A 201 -7.42 -13.19 -15.28
CA ILE A 201 -6.47 -13.05 -14.18
C ILE A 201 -6.46 -14.33 -13.36
N ASP A 202 -5.32 -15.00 -13.30
CA ASP A 202 -5.15 -16.25 -12.56
C ASP A 202 -5.05 -16.04 -11.04
N GLY A 203 -4.50 -14.92 -10.61
CA GLY A 203 -4.40 -14.56 -9.19
C GLY A 203 -4.20 -13.07 -8.96
N VAL A 204 -4.63 -12.60 -7.77
CA VAL A 204 -4.45 -11.23 -7.30
C VAL A 204 -3.50 -11.24 -6.12
N VAL A 205 -2.36 -10.58 -6.26
CA VAL A 205 -1.34 -10.43 -5.21
C VAL A 205 -1.53 -9.09 -4.52
N LEU A 206 -1.60 -9.08 -3.21
CA LEU A 206 -1.76 -7.88 -2.40
C LEU A 206 -0.43 -7.44 -1.79
N VAL A 207 -0.08 -6.18 -1.99
CA VAL A 207 1.12 -5.53 -1.46
C VAL A 207 0.73 -4.26 -0.75
N GLY A 208 1.49 -3.88 0.28
CA GLY A 208 1.24 -2.69 1.07
C GLY A 208 0.29 -2.93 2.25
N GLY A 209 0.56 -2.21 3.35
CA GLY A 209 -0.14 -2.40 4.62
C GLY A 209 -1.65 -2.13 4.56
N ALA A 210 -2.07 -1.17 3.73
CA ALA A 210 -3.47 -0.80 3.61
C ALA A 210 -4.33 -1.88 2.91
N THR A 211 -3.73 -2.83 2.20
CA THR A 211 -4.43 -4.00 1.62
C THR A 211 -4.96 -4.98 2.67
N ARG A 212 -4.52 -4.85 3.92
CA ARG A 212 -5.05 -5.66 5.03
C ARG A 212 -6.48 -5.26 5.41
N THR A 213 -6.94 -4.12 4.94
CA THR A 213 -8.29 -3.60 5.18
C THR A 213 -9.34 -4.56 4.60
N PRO A 214 -10.29 -5.09 5.41
CA PRO A 214 -11.21 -6.15 4.99
C PRO A 214 -12.06 -5.81 3.77
N HIS A 215 -12.60 -4.58 3.69
CA HIS A 215 -13.46 -4.18 2.58
C HIS A 215 -12.68 -3.96 1.27
N VAL A 216 -11.39 -3.67 1.31
CA VAL A 216 -10.51 -3.68 0.10
C VAL A 216 -10.44 -5.10 -0.45
N ARG A 217 -10.20 -6.09 0.41
CA ARG A 217 -10.15 -7.51 0.02
C ARG A 217 -11.48 -7.97 -0.54
N ALA A 218 -12.58 -7.63 0.13
CA ALA A 218 -13.92 -7.98 -0.31
C ALA A 218 -14.27 -7.39 -1.69
N ALA A 219 -13.87 -6.13 -1.96
CA ALA A 219 -14.08 -5.50 -3.25
C ALA A 219 -13.32 -6.21 -4.39
N LEU A 220 -12.08 -6.64 -4.13
CA LEU A 220 -11.29 -7.41 -5.10
C LEU A 220 -11.87 -8.80 -5.31
N GLU A 221 -12.24 -9.51 -4.25
CA GLU A 221 -12.87 -10.82 -4.34
C GLU A 221 -14.18 -10.77 -5.12
N ALA A 222 -15.02 -9.77 -4.86
CA ALA A 222 -16.26 -9.56 -5.61
C ALA A 222 -16.00 -9.28 -7.11
N HIS A 223 -14.92 -8.55 -7.43
CA HIS A 223 -14.61 -8.20 -8.82
C HIS A 223 -13.99 -9.37 -9.62
N PHE A 224 -13.11 -10.16 -8.98
CA PHE A 224 -12.40 -11.26 -9.65
C PHE A 224 -13.06 -12.63 -9.46
N GLY A 225 -14.07 -12.74 -8.59
CA GLY A 225 -14.76 -14.00 -8.29
C GLY A 225 -13.90 -15.03 -7.57
N LYS A 226 -12.77 -14.61 -7.00
CA LYS A 226 -11.83 -15.44 -6.25
C LYS A 226 -11.11 -14.60 -5.18
N PRO A 227 -10.76 -15.21 -4.04
CA PRO A 227 -10.02 -14.50 -3.00
C PRO A 227 -8.62 -14.11 -3.49
N PRO A 228 -8.13 -12.93 -3.09
CA PRO A 228 -6.72 -12.57 -3.32
C PRO A 228 -5.78 -13.61 -2.67
N LEU A 229 -4.62 -13.80 -3.28
CA LEU A 229 -3.56 -14.62 -2.71
C LEU A 229 -3.16 -14.05 -1.35
N ALA A 230 -2.90 -14.94 -0.37
CA ALA A 230 -2.60 -14.52 0.99
C ALA A 230 -1.38 -13.58 1.00
N THR A 231 -1.47 -12.49 1.76
CA THR A 231 -0.32 -11.59 1.99
C THR A 231 0.78 -12.35 2.73
N MET A 232 2.01 -12.26 2.25
CA MET A 232 3.17 -12.62 3.08
C MET A 232 3.26 -11.62 4.25
N ASN A 233 3.53 -12.16 5.44
CA ASN A 233 3.80 -11.38 6.64
C ASN A 233 5.20 -10.77 6.59
#